data_7311d0e2e6b62d99c141f074cbbf9c4a
#
_entry.id   7311d0e2e6b62d99c141f074cbbf9c4a
#
_cell.length_a   1.000
_cell.length_b   1.000
_cell.length_c   1.000
_cell.angle_alpha   90.00
_cell.angle_beta   90.00
_cell.angle_gamma   90.00
#
_symmetry.space_group_name_H-M   'P 1'
#
loop_
_entity.id
_entity.type
_entity.pdbx_description
1 polymer ?
#
loop_
_entity_poly.entity_id
_entity_poly.type
_entity_poly.pdbx_seq_one_letter_code
_entity_poly.pdbx_strand_id
1 'polypeptide(L)'
;TYGSDSYTLVTDGVDELGSTVWIMKEHPDWSLSYMRTYVLSMGVQFYSYMTVEENVTDPARLDEFGLKNPVSSFVVTSVDGETHQVRMGVKSTDKKYVFCQGDDDTNSYACDGSFATYSTYTAAGLRSASIDHVVDTENGTLVKLFCQKSGERPVEIEYDEDRVAVYSQGGATYLGTNLKFLSP
;
A
#
# COMPACT_ATOMS: atom_id res chain seq x y z
N THR A 1 -9.91 -7.60 -0.13
CA THR A 1 -10.88 -6.70 -0.79
C THR A 1 -11.08 -5.43 0.01
N TYR A 2 -11.33 -4.31 -0.67
CA TYR A 2 -11.71 -3.04 -0.06
C TYR A 2 -12.81 -2.39 -0.92
N GLY A 3 -13.99 -2.19 -0.34
CA GLY A 3 -15.16 -1.76 -1.10
C GLY A 3 -15.48 -2.75 -2.23
N SER A 4 -15.56 -2.25 -3.47
CA SER A 4 -15.74 -3.07 -4.68
C SER A 4 -14.41 -3.53 -5.30
N ASP A 5 -13.26 -3.08 -4.78
CA ASP A 5 -11.95 -3.44 -5.31
C ASP A 5 -11.48 -4.76 -4.72
N SER A 6 -11.03 -5.66 -5.58
CA SER A 6 -10.53 -6.98 -5.20
C SER A 6 -9.36 -7.36 -6.08
N TYR A 7 -8.30 -7.85 -5.47
CA TYR A 7 -7.08 -8.29 -6.17
C TYR A 7 -6.42 -9.43 -5.40
N THR A 8 -5.57 -10.16 -6.09
CA THR A 8 -4.82 -11.29 -5.53
C THR A 8 -3.33 -11.04 -5.72
N LEU A 9 -2.60 -11.01 -4.61
CA LEU A 9 -1.14 -11.01 -4.62
C LEU A 9 -0.62 -12.43 -4.48
N VAL A 10 0.33 -12.78 -5.31
CA VAL A 10 1.05 -14.06 -5.23
C VAL A 10 2.55 -13.79 -5.22
N THR A 11 3.30 -14.68 -4.58
CA THR A 11 4.76 -14.60 -4.57
C THR A 11 5.33 -15.10 -5.89
N ASP A 12 6.32 -14.40 -6.41
CA ASP A 12 7.06 -14.75 -7.64
C ASP A 12 8.58 -14.87 -7.34
N GLY A 13 8.91 -15.61 -6.29
CA GLY A 13 10.27 -15.81 -5.84
C GLY A 13 10.81 -14.69 -4.97
N VAL A 14 12.11 -14.49 -5.04
CA VAL A 14 12.85 -13.47 -4.30
C VAL A 14 13.75 -12.69 -5.26
N ASP A 15 13.97 -11.40 -4.95
CA ASP A 15 14.89 -10.55 -5.69
C ASP A 15 16.37 -10.84 -5.32
N GLU A 16 17.28 -10.12 -5.94
CA GLU A 16 18.73 -10.25 -5.70
C GLU A 16 19.14 -9.95 -4.24
N LEU A 17 18.31 -9.23 -3.51
CA LEU A 17 18.51 -8.91 -2.09
C LEU A 17 17.83 -9.91 -1.15
N GLY A 18 17.17 -10.94 -1.70
CA GLY A 18 16.45 -11.95 -0.93
C GLY A 18 15.05 -11.49 -0.47
N SER A 19 14.54 -10.38 -0.99
CA SER A 19 13.20 -9.89 -0.65
C SER A 19 12.14 -10.57 -1.50
N THR A 20 11.00 -10.89 -0.91
CA THR A 20 9.89 -11.52 -1.63
C THR A 20 9.35 -10.60 -2.72
N VAL A 21 9.34 -11.10 -3.95
CA VAL A 21 8.70 -10.44 -5.09
C VAL A 21 7.22 -10.81 -5.11
N TRP A 22 6.38 -9.81 -5.28
CA TRP A 22 4.93 -9.96 -5.38
C TRP A 22 4.43 -9.54 -6.75
N ILE A 23 3.56 -10.34 -7.34
CA ILE A 23 2.82 -10.00 -8.55
C ILE A 23 1.32 -9.99 -8.26
N MET A 24 0.59 -9.16 -8.99
CA MET A 24 -0.88 -9.11 -8.95
C MET A 24 -1.44 -9.99 -10.06
N LYS A 25 -2.25 -10.99 -9.71
CA LYS A 25 -2.81 -11.93 -10.71
C LYS A 25 -3.65 -11.25 -11.78
N GLU A 26 -4.40 -10.25 -11.38
CA GLU A 26 -5.30 -9.49 -12.27
C GLU A 26 -4.54 -8.56 -13.21
N HIS A 27 -3.30 -8.19 -12.85
CA HIS A 27 -2.44 -7.28 -13.59
C HIS A 27 -0.96 -7.72 -13.50
N PRO A 28 -0.59 -8.85 -14.14
CA PRO A 28 0.74 -9.41 -14.00
C PRO A 28 1.85 -8.55 -14.63
N ASP A 29 1.46 -7.61 -15.49
CA ASP A 29 2.33 -6.61 -16.13
C ASP A 29 2.59 -5.37 -15.27
N TRP A 30 1.91 -5.24 -14.11
CA TRP A 30 2.14 -4.11 -13.25
C TRP A 30 3.34 -4.31 -12.34
N SER A 31 4.21 -3.33 -12.32
CA SER A 31 5.20 -3.21 -11.26
C SER A 31 4.51 -2.75 -9.98
N LEU A 32 4.70 -3.50 -8.91
CA LEU A 32 4.11 -3.19 -7.62
C LEU A 32 5.09 -2.40 -6.75
N SER A 33 4.55 -1.52 -5.90
CA SER A 33 5.35 -0.81 -4.91
C SER A 33 5.84 -1.78 -3.84
N TYR A 34 7.13 -2.04 -3.80
CA TYR A 34 7.77 -2.88 -2.80
C TYR A 34 7.34 -2.50 -1.38
N MET A 35 7.43 -1.23 -1.02
CA MET A 35 7.08 -0.77 0.32
C MET A 35 5.62 -1.08 0.68
N ARG A 36 4.68 -0.85 -0.24
CA ARG A 36 3.26 -1.08 0.03
C ARG A 36 2.90 -2.55 0.10
N THR A 37 3.46 -3.38 -0.78
CA THR A 37 3.27 -4.83 -0.69
C THR A 37 3.94 -5.41 0.54
N TYR A 38 5.11 -4.91 0.91
CA TYR A 38 5.81 -5.30 2.13
C TYR A 38 4.99 -4.99 3.39
N VAL A 39 4.52 -3.74 3.59
CA VAL A 39 3.73 -3.39 4.77
C VAL A 39 2.40 -4.13 4.84
N LEU A 40 1.79 -4.42 3.68
CA LEU A 40 0.56 -5.22 3.62
C LEU A 40 0.82 -6.66 4.06
N SER A 41 1.87 -7.31 3.54
CA SER A 41 2.23 -8.68 3.88
C SER A 41 2.68 -8.82 5.35
N MET A 42 3.47 -7.87 5.83
CA MET A 42 3.89 -7.81 7.23
C MET A 42 2.70 -7.60 8.16
N GLY A 43 1.77 -6.74 7.77
CA GLY A 43 0.56 -6.49 8.55
C GLY A 43 -0.24 -7.77 8.78
N VAL A 44 -0.37 -8.61 7.77
CA VAL A 44 -1.08 -9.89 7.90
C VAL A 44 -0.35 -10.88 8.81
N GLN A 45 0.99 -10.84 8.86
CA GLN A 45 1.80 -11.85 9.56
C GLN A 45 2.15 -11.48 11.01
N PHE A 46 2.34 -10.19 11.30
CA PHE A 46 3.01 -9.75 12.52
C PHE A 46 2.19 -8.83 13.42
N TYR A 47 0.96 -8.46 13.04
CA TYR A 47 0.15 -7.66 13.94
C TYR A 47 -0.30 -8.49 15.15
N SER A 48 -0.05 -7.95 16.33
CA SER A 48 -0.58 -8.48 17.57
C SER A 48 -2.07 -8.15 17.65
N TYR A 49 -2.87 -9.16 17.90
CA TYR A 49 -4.29 -9.04 18.12
C TYR A 49 -4.58 -9.10 19.62
N MET A 50 -5.43 -8.20 20.08
CA MET A 50 -5.92 -8.17 21.45
C MET A 50 -7.40 -8.53 21.45
N THR A 51 -7.80 -9.53 22.19
CA THR A 51 -9.21 -9.87 22.36
C THR A 51 -9.95 -8.71 23.01
N VAL A 52 -11.01 -8.24 22.38
CA VAL A 52 -11.86 -7.15 22.87
C VAL A 52 -13.12 -7.73 23.50
N GLU A 53 -13.75 -8.69 22.83
CA GLU A 53 -14.97 -9.32 23.28
C GLU A 53 -15.02 -10.76 22.74
N GLU A 54 -15.45 -11.69 23.59
CA GLU A 54 -15.62 -13.09 23.21
C GLU A 54 -17.08 -13.35 22.77
N ASN A 55 -17.24 -14.32 21.88
CA ASN A 55 -18.54 -14.81 21.40
C ASN A 55 -19.45 -13.72 20.80
N VAL A 56 -18.87 -12.84 19.97
CA VAL A 56 -19.58 -11.77 19.29
C VAL A 56 -20.36 -12.34 18.11
N THR A 57 -21.57 -12.78 18.37
CA THR A 57 -22.51 -13.32 17.38
C THR A 57 -23.75 -12.45 17.19
N ASP A 58 -24.00 -11.53 18.12
CA ASP A 58 -25.14 -10.59 18.04
C ASP A 58 -24.95 -9.63 16.85
N PRO A 59 -25.93 -9.55 15.92
CA PRO A 59 -25.88 -8.65 14.79
C PRO A 59 -25.68 -7.17 15.15
N ALA A 60 -26.16 -6.71 16.30
CA ALA A 60 -25.98 -5.33 16.75
C ALA A 60 -24.54 -5.06 17.18
N ARG A 61 -23.90 -6.02 17.86
CA ARG A 61 -22.48 -5.92 18.23
C ARG A 61 -21.57 -6.03 17.01
N LEU A 62 -21.87 -6.93 16.07
CA LEU A 62 -21.15 -7.01 14.81
C LEU A 62 -21.25 -5.70 14.01
N ASP A 63 -22.40 -5.03 14.06
CA ASP A 63 -22.59 -3.74 13.41
C ASP A 63 -21.79 -2.63 14.10
N GLU A 64 -21.79 -2.60 15.43
CA GLU A 64 -20.99 -1.64 16.21
C GLU A 64 -19.48 -1.74 15.92
N PHE A 65 -18.96 -2.95 15.78
CA PHE A 65 -17.56 -3.19 15.40
C PHE A 65 -17.31 -3.04 13.88
N GLY A 66 -18.36 -2.82 13.08
CA GLY A 66 -18.27 -2.76 11.62
C GLY A 66 -17.97 -4.12 10.96
N LEU A 67 -18.18 -5.24 11.68
CA LEU A 67 -17.86 -6.58 11.21
C LEU A 67 -19.00 -7.23 10.44
N LYS A 68 -20.22 -6.70 10.56
CA LYS A 68 -21.36 -7.11 9.74
C LYS A 68 -21.20 -6.72 8.28
N ASN A 69 -20.65 -5.53 8.05
CA ASN A 69 -20.30 -4.99 6.73
C ASN A 69 -18.84 -4.52 6.80
N PRO A 70 -17.87 -5.41 6.69
CA PRO A 70 -16.47 -5.07 6.91
C PRO A 70 -15.97 -4.06 5.88
N VAL A 71 -15.12 -3.14 6.34
CA VAL A 71 -14.48 -2.13 5.49
C VAL A 71 -13.54 -2.80 4.48
N SER A 72 -12.84 -3.84 4.92
CA SER A 72 -11.97 -4.65 4.07
C SER A 72 -11.90 -6.08 4.58
N SER A 73 -11.44 -6.98 3.75
CA SER A 73 -11.15 -8.37 4.15
C SER A 73 -9.94 -8.91 3.39
N PHE A 74 -9.23 -9.84 4.02
CA PHE A 74 -8.16 -10.59 3.38
C PHE A 74 -8.48 -12.08 3.44
N VAL A 75 -8.02 -12.79 2.44
CA VAL A 75 -7.83 -14.23 2.48
C VAL A 75 -6.34 -14.48 2.34
N VAL A 76 -5.76 -15.16 3.30
CA VAL A 76 -4.35 -15.56 3.29
C VAL A 76 -4.30 -17.05 3.04
N THR A 77 -3.53 -17.46 2.04
CA THR A 77 -3.27 -18.87 1.78
C THR A 77 -1.81 -19.14 2.08
N SER A 78 -1.56 -20.07 2.99
CA SER A 78 -0.22 -20.53 3.33
C SER A 78 0.36 -21.43 2.25
N VAL A 79 1.65 -21.77 2.36
CA VAL A 79 2.35 -22.62 1.37
C VAL A 79 1.84 -24.07 1.37
N ASP A 80 1.26 -24.54 2.45
CA ASP A 80 0.61 -25.86 2.60
C ASP A 80 -0.87 -25.84 2.15
N GLY A 81 -1.38 -24.68 1.72
CA GLY A 81 -2.70 -24.52 1.14
C GLY A 81 -3.80 -24.22 2.15
N GLU A 82 -3.49 -24.06 3.42
CA GLU A 82 -4.44 -23.59 4.42
C GLU A 82 -4.84 -22.14 4.13
N THR A 83 -6.14 -21.85 4.26
CA THR A 83 -6.69 -20.51 4.01
C THR A 83 -7.33 -19.96 5.25
N HIS A 84 -7.02 -18.71 5.55
CA HIS A 84 -7.61 -17.96 6.66
C HIS A 84 -8.16 -16.64 6.15
N GLN A 85 -9.38 -16.32 6.54
CA GLN A 85 -9.99 -15.04 6.22
C GLN A 85 -9.99 -14.15 7.46
N VAL A 86 -9.69 -12.89 7.28
CA VAL A 86 -9.84 -11.86 8.33
C VAL A 86 -10.70 -10.72 7.78
N ARG A 87 -11.73 -10.39 8.52
CA ARG A 87 -12.60 -9.24 8.26
C ARG A 87 -12.15 -8.06 9.10
N MET A 88 -12.02 -6.89 8.49
CA MET A 88 -11.63 -5.65 9.15
C MET A 88 -12.84 -4.73 9.25
N GLY A 89 -13.20 -4.36 10.45
CA GLY A 89 -14.30 -3.47 10.73
C GLY A 89 -13.88 -1.99 10.83
N VAL A 90 -14.50 -1.27 11.76
CA VAL A 90 -14.24 0.15 11.97
C VAL A 90 -13.07 0.39 12.94
N LYS A 91 -12.51 1.59 12.90
CA LYS A 91 -11.54 2.04 13.90
C LYS A 91 -12.24 2.34 15.22
N SER A 92 -11.54 2.10 16.33
CA SER A 92 -11.94 2.57 17.65
C SER A 92 -12.12 4.10 17.66
N THR A 93 -12.87 4.61 18.64
CA THR A 93 -13.19 6.04 18.77
C THR A 93 -11.92 6.91 18.86
N ASP A 94 -10.88 6.42 19.54
CA ASP A 94 -9.59 7.09 19.65
C ASP A 94 -8.65 6.84 18.45
N LYS A 95 -9.11 6.04 17.44
CA LYS A 95 -8.40 5.66 16.22
C LYS A 95 -7.10 4.89 16.42
N LYS A 96 -6.82 4.41 17.61
CA LYS A 96 -5.61 3.63 17.89
C LYS A 96 -5.71 2.19 17.42
N TYR A 97 -6.92 1.67 17.34
CA TYR A 97 -7.20 0.28 17.01
C TYR A 97 -8.17 0.18 15.83
N VAL A 98 -8.16 -0.96 15.15
CA VAL A 98 -9.19 -1.40 14.22
C VAL A 98 -9.75 -2.74 14.72
N PHE A 99 -11.06 -2.90 14.68
CA PHE A 99 -11.69 -4.16 15.07
C PHE A 99 -11.59 -5.17 13.94
N CYS A 100 -11.37 -6.45 14.27
CA CYS A 100 -11.28 -7.52 13.29
C CYS A 100 -11.80 -8.84 13.83
N GLN A 101 -12.10 -9.77 12.92
CA GLN A 101 -12.59 -11.11 13.25
C GLN A 101 -12.12 -12.11 12.18
N GLY A 102 -11.68 -13.29 12.60
CA GLY A 102 -11.37 -14.41 11.70
C GLY A 102 -12.64 -15.10 11.18
N ASP A 103 -12.49 -15.96 10.18
CA ASP A 103 -13.59 -16.71 9.55
C ASP A 103 -14.24 -17.75 10.48
N ASP A 104 -13.42 -18.46 11.25
CA ASP A 104 -13.88 -19.52 12.17
C ASP A 104 -13.93 -19.07 13.63
N ASP A 105 -13.81 -17.76 13.87
CA ASP A 105 -13.74 -17.21 15.20
C ASP A 105 -14.94 -16.27 15.46
N THR A 106 -15.56 -16.46 16.59
CA THR A 106 -16.63 -15.57 17.07
C THR A 106 -16.12 -14.45 17.96
N ASN A 107 -14.84 -14.43 18.31
CA ASN A 107 -14.25 -13.37 19.10
C ASN A 107 -13.94 -12.14 18.25
N SER A 108 -14.20 -10.97 18.80
CA SER A 108 -13.73 -9.71 18.22
C SER A 108 -12.37 -9.34 18.79
N TYR A 109 -11.47 -8.97 17.89
CA TYR A 109 -10.12 -8.55 18.23
C TYR A 109 -9.91 -7.09 17.84
N ALA A 110 -8.89 -6.49 18.42
CA ALA A 110 -8.36 -5.21 17.99
C ALA A 110 -6.91 -5.37 17.59
N CYS A 111 -6.53 -4.79 16.48
CA CYS A 111 -5.15 -4.63 16.07
C CYS A 111 -4.81 -3.15 15.89
N ASP A 112 -3.54 -2.83 15.71
CA ASP A 112 -3.08 -1.44 15.54
C ASP A 112 -3.85 -0.72 14.42
N GLY A 113 -4.28 0.50 14.70
CA GLY A 113 -5.09 1.29 13.76
C GLY A 113 -4.37 1.70 12.47
N SER A 114 -3.03 1.63 12.43
CA SER A 114 -2.26 1.84 11.20
C SER A 114 -2.53 0.75 10.17
N PHE A 115 -2.79 -0.48 10.62
CA PHE A 115 -3.14 -1.59 9.73
C PHE A 115 -4.45 -1.35 8.96
N ALA A 116 -5.40 -0.61 9.53
CA ALA A 116 -6.60 -0.20 8.80
C ALA A 116 -6.27 0.60 7.52
N THR A 117 -5.19 1.37 7.51
CA THR A 117 -4.74 2.09 6.33
C THR A 117 -4.20 1.14 5.26
N TYR A 118 -3.37 0.18 5.66
CA TYR A 118 -2.81 -0.81 4.74
C TYR A 118 -3.91 -1.73 4.16
N SER A 119 -4.88 -2.09 4.98
CA SER A 119 -6.01 -2.94 4.60
C SER A 119 -6.94 -2.30 3.56
N THR A 120 -6.83 -1.00 3.34
CA THR A 120 -7.64 -0.25 2.37
C THR A 120 -6.86 0.11 1.09
N TYR A 121 -5.69 -0.46 0.85
CA TYR A 121 -5.02 -0.27 -0.43
C TYR A 121 -5.84 -0.88 -1.56
N THR A 122 -6.09 -0.07 -2.59
CA THR A 122 -6.68 -0.52 -3.85
C THR A 122 -5.63 -1.18 -4.74
N ALA A 123 -6.05 -1.94 -5.76
CA ALA A 123 -5.14 -2.49 -6.76
C ALA A 123 -4.27 -1.40 -7.39
N ALA A 124 -4.89 -0.31 -7.83
CA ALA A 124 -4.17 0.84 -8.39
C ALA A 124 -3.23 1.51 -7.35
N GLY A 125 -3.63 1.50 -6.08
CA GLY A 125 -2.82 2.02 -4.98
C GLY A 125 -1.56 1.20 -4.69
N LEU A 126 -1.53 -0.07 -5.07
CA LEU A 126 -0.33 -0.92 -4.95
C LEU A 126 0.62 -0.80 -6.13
N ARG A 127 0.18 -0.24 -7.25
CA ARG A 127 1.04 -0.04 -8.40
C ARG A 127 2.20 0.88 -8.06
N SER A 128 3.39 0.52 -8.50
CA SER A 128 4.55 1.39 -8.39
C SER A 128 4.32 2.66 -9.23
N ALA A 129 4.57 3.80 -8.62
CA ALA A 129 4.64 5.07 -9.32
C ALA A 129 6.08 5.41 -9.74
N SER A 130 7.02 4.48 -9.57
CA SER A 130 8.41 4.68 -9.97
C SER A 130 8.49 4.82 -11.48
N ILE A 131 9.30 5.76 -11.92
CA ILE A 131 9.68 5.95 -13.32
C ILE A 131 10.92 5.14 -13.70
N ASP A 132 11.45 4.32 -12.77
CA ASP A 132 12.68 3.55 -12.94
C ASP A 132 12.61 2.58 -14.14
N HIS A 133 11.40 2.15 -14.51
CA HIS A 133 11.18 1.33 -15.70
C HIS A 133 11.19 2.11 -17.02
N VAL A 134 11.21 3.43 -16.95
CA VAL A 134 11.23 4.29 -18.15
C VAL A 134 12.66 4.68 -18.52
N VAL A 135 13.59 4.55 -17.56
CA VAL A 135 14.99 4.91 -17.72
C VAL A 135 15.84 3.67 -17.45
N ASP A 136 16.65 3.27 -18.43
CA ASP A 136 17.69 2.26 -18.21
C ASP A 136 18.75 2.85 -17.29
N THR A 137 18.64 2.51 -16.00
CA THR A 137 19.52 3.04 -14.96
C THR A 137 20.90 2.39 -14.96
N GLU A 138 21.08 1.24 -15.62
CA GLU A 138 22.39 0.60 -15.75
C GLU A 138 23.30 1.32 -16.75
N ASN A 139 22.71 1.87 -17.82
CA ASN A 139 23.45 2.47 -18.91
C ASN A 139 23.06 3.93 -19.19
N GLY A 140 22.05 4.44 -18.51
CA GLY A 140 21.52 5.78 -18.72
C GLY A 140 21.74 6.72 -17.54
N THR A 141 22.00 7.97 -17.83
CA THR A 141 22.02 9.05 -16.84
C THR A 141 20.81 9.93 -17.08
N LEU A 142 19.95 10.08 -16.07
CA LEU A 142 18.84 11.03 -16.15
C LEU A 142 19.43 12.45 -16.22
N VAL A 143 19.22 13.12 -17.36
CA VAL A 143 19.70 14.49 -17.58
C VAL A 143 18.56 15.50 -17.52
N LYS A 144 17.34 15.07 -17.83
CA LYS A 144 16.16 15.93 -17.87
C LYS A 144 14.89 15.16 -17.53
N LEU A 145 14.03 15.75 -16.71
CA LEU A 145 12.69 15.27 -16.43
C LEU A 145 11.69 16.39 -16.76
N PHE A 146 10.67 16.06 -17.53
CA PHE A 146 9.57 16.96 -17.85
C PHE A 146 8.27 16.40 -17.26
N CYS A 147 7.60 17.16 -16.43
CA CYS A 147 6.33 16.81 -15.82
C CYS A 147 5.26 17.84 -16.16
N GLN A 148 4.14 17.38 -16.69
CA GLN A 148 3.00 18.24 -16.95
C GLN A 148 1.69 17.56 -16.51
N LYS A 149 0.95 18.22 -15.65
CA LYS A 149 -0.41 17.86 -15.32
C LYS A 149 -1.37 18.70 -16.15
N SER A 150 -2.45 18.07 -16.63
CA SER A 150 -3.45 18.78 -17.47
C SER A 150 -3.98 20.02 -16.77
N GLY A 151 -3.91 21.18 -17.45
CA GLY A 151 -4.33 22.48 -16.93
C GLY A 151 -3.31 23.19 -16.03
N GLU A 152 -2.17 22.56 -15.73
CA GLU A 152 -1.12 23.17 -14.93
C GLU A 152 0.10 23.55 -15.80
N ARG A 153 0.96 24.43 -15.27
CA ARG A 153 2.21 24.78 -15.96
C ARG A 153 3.19 23.62 -15.87
N PRO A 154 3.92 23.31 -16.95
CA PRO A 154 4.92 22.25 -16.91
C PRO A 154 6.04 22.58 -15.93
N VAL A 155 6.62 21.53 -15.39
CA VAL A 155 7.81 21.53 -14.56
C VAL A 155 8.91 20.83 -15.31
N GLU A 156 10.05 21.48 -15.47
CA GLU A 156 11.27 20.88 -16.02
C GLU A 156 12.32 20.79 -14.91
N ILE A 157 12.96 19.63 -14.81
CA ILE A 157 14.10 19.39 -13.94
C ILE A 157 15.25 18.95 -14.82
N GLU A 158 16.34 19.69 -14.82
CA GLU A 158 17.59 19.35 -15.49
C GLU A 158 18.66 19.08 -14.44
N TYR A 159 19.54 18.13 -14.71
CA TYR A 159 20.72 17.88 -13.90
C TYR A 159 21.95 18.43 -14.63
N ASP A 160 22.71 19.27 -13.96
CA ASP A 160 23.98 19.77 -14.46
C ASP A 160 25.11 18.73 -14.35
N GLU A 161 26.32 19.09 -14.79
CA GLU A 161 27.49 18.21 -14.75
C GLU A 161 27.86 17.74 -13.33
N ASP A 162 27.54 18.55 -12.33
CA ASP A 162 27.76 18.24 -10.90
C ASP A 162 26.58 17.47 -10.28
N ARG A 163 25.59 17.06 -11.10
CA ARG A 163 24.36 16.41 -10.65
C ARG A 163 23.48 17.24 -9.74
N VAL A 164 23.57 18.55 -9.81
CA VAL A 164 22.67 19.45 -9.12
C VAL A 164 21.39 19.63 -9.93
N ALA A 165 20.25 19.33 -9.35
CA ALA A 165 18.96 19.51 -10.01
C ALA A 165 18.65 21.00 -10.17
N VAL A 166 18.40 21.43 -11.39
CA VAL A 166 17.91 22.76 -11.72
C VAL A 166 16.45 22.64 -12.12
N TYR A 167 15.61 23.31 -11.39
CA TYR A 167 14.15 23.24 -11.54
C TYR A 167 13.64 24.52 -12.20
N SER A 168 12.83 24.38 -13.24
CA SER A 168 12.21 25.51 -13.95
C SER A 168 10.69 25.38 -14.01
N GLN A 169 9.99 26.42 -13.59
CA GLN A 169 8.55 26.52 -13.71
C GLN A 169 8.11 27.94 -14.04
N GLY A 170 7.34 28.10 -15.12
CA GLY A 170 6.77 29.39 -15.49
C GLY A 170 7.79 30.48 -15.78
N GLY A 171 9.00 30.14 -16.22
CA GLY A 171 10.09 31.05 -16.54
C GLY A 171 10.97 31.43 -15.35
N ALA A 172 10.71 30.90 -14.15
CA ALA A 172 11.60 31.01 -13.00
C ALA A 172 12.45 29.76 -12.86
N THR A 173 13.70 29.91 -12.46
CA THR A 173 14.67 28.82 -12.29
C THR A 173 15.12 28.77 -10.82
N TYR A 174 15.18 27.58 -10.26
CA TYR A 174 15.53 27.33 -8.86
C TYR A 174 16.61 26.24 -8.79
N LEU A 175 17.53 26.33 -7.86
CA LEU A 175 18.53 25.30 -7.59
C LEU A 175 17.94 24.19 -6.72
N GLY A 176 18.37 22.96 -6.94
CA GLY A 176 17.82 21.75 -6.33
C GLY A 176 17.86 21.66 -4.81
N THR A 177 18.71 22.45 -4.16
CA THR A 177 18.71 22.56 -2.69
C THR A 177 17.41 23.12 -2.11
N ASN A 178 16.54 23.69 -2.95
CA ASN A 178 15.23 24.24 -2.57
C ASN A 178 14.07 23.29 -2.92
N LEU A 179 14.35 22.10 -3.45
CA LEU A 179 13.33 21.09 -3.84
C LEU A 179 12.70 20.35 -2.65
N LYS A 180 12.74 20.90 -1.45
CA LYS A 180 12.06 20.35 -0.25
C LYS A 180 10.53 20.17 -0.43
N PHE A 181 9.95 20.67 -1.51
CA PHE A 181 8.54 20.61 -1.81
C PHE A 181 8.14 19.42 -2.71
N LEU A 182 9.07 18.59 -3.16
CA LEU A 182 8.79 17.41 -3.98
C LEU A 182 8.90 16.09 -3.22
N SER A 183 9.13 16.13 -1.92
CA SER A 183 8.91 14.96 -1.06
C SER A 183 7.43 14.85 -0.72
N PRO A 184 6.81 13.66 -0.93
CA PRO A 184 5.44 13.39 -0.53
C PRO A 184 5.27 13.45 1.00
#